data_f966f3b28f805bbea789c307c3e4329a
#
_entry.id   f966f3b28f805bbea789c307c3e4329a
#
_cell.length_a   1.000
_cell.length_b   1.000
_cell.length_c   1.000
_cell.angle_alpha   90.00
_cell.angle_beta   90.00
_cell.angle_gamma   90.00
#
_symmetry.space_group_name_H-M   'P 1'
#
loop_
_entity.id
_entity.type
_entity.pdbx_description
1 polymer ?
#
loop_
_entity_poly.entity_id
_entity_poly.type
_entity_poly.pdbx_seq_one_letter_code
_entity_poly.pdbx_strand_id
1 'polypeptide(L)'
;MFAQINHMAMNSPNWPMMAKFYEAVFGLQPSSKVSRPANGVSIGDGYVGMNINPLRDGYVGGLDHFGMKVESIDAALERMKTKFPKANIVKRPSSRPFAQYSGQDPDSNIFDLAEKTSKLNEIYAEQVEGSAKPHRYLNKFAIRTPNPEECAEFYAEVFELQRVNKKDDAPGWHLTDGRVTLSILPWSIPIFENMSIKRPGPDHIGFKVESIDAFKKHMAAIAGSNPYLAPMPLGGSSESDARRDLFARAATGKMQIADPGAVWIDITDE
;
A
#
# COMPACT_ATOMS: atom_id res chain seq x y z
N MET A 1 13.48 14.65 -5.86
CA MET A 1 12.61 13.97 -4.85
C MET A 1 13.47 12.95 -4.12
N PHE A 2 13.63 13.11 -2.81
CA PHE A 2 14.52 12.27 -2.00
C PHE A 2 14.03 10.82 -1.90
N ALA A 3 12.74 10.62 -1.59
CA ALA A 3 12.15 9.29 -1.48
C ALA A 3 11.03 9.07 -2.50
N GLN A 4 10.81 7.80 -2.84
CA GLN A 4 9.70 7.32 -3.67
C GLN A 4 9.09 6.08 -3.00
N ILE A 5 7.77 6.04 -2.87
CA ILE A 5 7.05 4.83 -2.46
C ILE A 5 7.08 3.86 -3.64
N ASN A 6 7.78 2.75 -3.50
CA ASN A 6 8.08 1.87 -4.63
C ASN A 6 7.45 0.49 -4.57
N HIS A 7 6.96 0.07 -3.41
CA HIS A 7 6.22 -1.19 -3.32
C HIS A 7 5.24 -1.23 -2.15
N MET A 8 4.33 -2.18 -2.24
CA MET A 8 3.40 -2.58 -1.20
C MET A 8 3.45 -4.10 -1.08
N ALA A 9 3.22 -4.63 0.12
CA ALA A 9 3.20 -6.07 0.35
C ALA A 9 1.90 -6.50 1.03
N MET A 10 1.43 -7.68 0.67
CA MET A 10 0.31 -8.35 1.32
C MET A 10 0.58 -9.84 1.48
N ASN A 11 -0.09 -10.45 2.45
CA ASN A 11 -0.07 -11.87 2.72
C ASN A 11 -1.47 -12.46 2.50
N SER A 12 -1.57 -13.54 1.73
CA SER A 12 -2.87 -14.18 1.45
C SER A 12 -2.74 -15.70 1.40
N PRO A 13 -3.69 -16.45 1.98
CA PRO A 13 -3.75 -17.89 1.81
C PRO A 13 -4.04 -18.28 0.36
N ASN A 14 -4.65 -17.38 -0.41
CA ASN A 14 -4.95 -17.57 -1.82
C ASN A 14 -4.23 -16.53 -2.71
N TRP A 15 -2.94 -16.36 -2.46
CA TRP A 15 -2.11 -15.38 -3.18
C TRP A 15 -2.16 -15.50 -4.71
N PRO A 16 -2.31 -16.71 -5.34
CA PRO A 16 -2.42 -16.78 -6.81
C PRO A 16 -3.69 -16.13 -7.35
N MET A 17 -4.83 -16.29 -6.64
CA MET A 17 -6.08 -15.65 -7.04
C MET A 17 -6.01 -14.14 -6.82
N MET A 18 -5.37 -13.70 -5.74
CA MET A 18 -5.15 -12.27 -5.49
C MET A 18 -4.34 -11.62 -6.62
N ALA A 19 -3.27 -12.27 -7.06
CA ALA A 19 -2.49 -11.79 -8.20
C ALA A 19 -3.35 -11.67 -9.46
N LYS A 20 -4.13 -12.71 -9.77
CA LYS A 20 -5.04 -12.69 -10.92
C LYS A 20 -6.12 -11.62 -10.83
N PHE A 21 -6.62 -11.32 -9.65
CA PHE A 21 -7.54 -10.20 -9.45
C PHE A 21 -6.89 -8.86 -9.82
N TYR A 22 -5.72 -8.55 -9.28
CA TYR A 22 -5.04 -7.30 -9.58
C TYR A 22 -4.56 -7.19 -11.03
N GLU A 23 -4.11 -8.30 -11.64
CA GLU A 23 -3.80 -8.36 -13.07
C GLU A 23 -5.04 -8.06 -13.92
N ALA A 24 -6.16 -8.74 -13.66
CA ALA A 24 -7.37 -8.63 -14.47
C ALA A 24 -8.09 -7.29 -14.25
N VAL A 25 -8.26 -6.85 -13.00
CA VAL A 25 -9.07 -5.68 -12.66
C VAL A 25 -8.30 -4.37 -12.89
N PHE A 26 -7.03 -4.34 -12.51
CA PHE A 26 -6.22 -3.12 -12.57
C PHE A 26 -5.13 -3.14 -13.65
N GLY A 27 -4.91 -4.28 -14.31
CA GLY A 27 -3.93 -4.37 -15.38
C GLY A 27 -2.48 -4.40 -14.89
N LEU A 28 -2.25 -4.73 -13.60
CA LEU A 28 -0.90 -4.86 -13.07
C LEU A 28 -0.16 -5.98 -13.80
N GLN A 29 1.10 -5.77 -14.11
CA GLN A 29 1.91 -6.72 -14.87
C GLN A 29 2.83 -7.52 -13.95
N PRO A 30 2.97 -8.85 -14.16
CA PRO A 30 3.91 -9.65 -13.41
C PRO A 30 5.36 -9.23 -13.73
N SER A 31 6.21 -9.23 -12.70
CA SER A 31 7.64 -9.01 -12.90
C SER A 31 8.29 -10.24 -13.53
N SER A 32 8.97 -10.06 -14.65
CA SER A 32 9.71 -11.13 -15.33
C SER A 32 10.91 -11.65 -14.55
N LYS A 33 11.46 -10.83 -13.63
CA LYS A 33 12.65 -11.16 -12.84
C LYS A 33 12.35 -11.98 -11.58
N VAL A 34 11.09 -12.10 -11.18
CA VAL A 34 10.70 -12.83 -9.97
C VAL A 34 9.73 -13.94 -10.30
N SER A 35 10.26 -15.05 -10.78
CA SER A 35 9.51 -16.32 -10.85
C SER A 35 9.72 -17.09 -9.55
N ARG A 36 8.78 -16.99 -8.62
CA ARG A 36 8.84 -17.70 -7.33
C ARG A 36 7.49 -18.30 -6.97
N PRO A 37 7.03 -19.35 -7.67
CA PRO A 37 5.71 -19.93 -7.40
C PRO A 37 5.47 -20.33 -5.95
N ALA A 38 6.54 -20.76 -5.24
CA ALA A 38 6.45 -21.14 -3.82
C ALA A 38 6.53 -19.97 -2.84
N ASN A 39 6.97 -18.78 -3.29
CA ASN A 39 7.25 -17.61 -2.43
C ASN A 39 6.38 -16.39 -2.74
N GLY A 40 5.31 -16.57 -3.51
CA GLY A 40 4.45 -15.48 -3.94
C GLY A 40 4.83 -14.89 -5.31
N VAL A 41 4.21 -13.80 -5.66
CA VAL A 41 4.38 -13.09 -6.93
C VAL A 41 4.58 -11.61 -6.70
N SER A 42 5.38 -10.98 -7.56
CA SER A 42 5.47 -9.52 -7.65
C SER A 42 4.83 -9.08 -8.95
N ILE A 43 3.89 -8.17 -8.84
CA ILE A 43 3.20 -7.51 -9.95
C ILE A 43 3.31 -6.00 -9.77
N GLY A 44 3.04 -5.20 -10.76
CA GLY A 44 3.11 -3.75 -10.59
C GLY A 44 2.61 -2.96 -11.79
N ASP A 45 2.61 -1.64 -11.62
CA ASP A 45 2.19 -0.65 -12.61
C ASP A 45 3.36 0.08 -13.29
N GLY A 46 4.59 -0.34 -13.00
CA GLY A 46 5.80 0.29 -13.50
C GLY A 46 6.39 1.37 -12.58
N TYR A 47 5.65 1.83 -11.60
CA TYR A 47 6.13 2.75 -10.56
C TYR A 47 6.09 2.11 -9.19
N VAL A 48 4.99 1.44 -8.85
CA VAL A 48 4.80 0.71 -7.61
C VAL A 48 4.71 -0.78 -7.92
N GLY A 49 5.51 -1.58 -7.22
CA GLY A 49 5.36 -3.03 -7.17
C GLY A 49 4.44 -3.46 -6.04
N MET A 50 3.72 -4.56 -6.27
CA MET A 50 2.92 -5.23 -5.26
C MET A 50 3.44 -6.64 -5.06
N ASN A 51 3.91 -6.94 -3.84
CA ASN A 51 4.34 -8.26 -3.43
C ASN A 51 3.17 -9.00 -2.80
N ILE A 52 2.67 -10.04 -3.45
CA ILE A 52 1.60 -10.87 -2.93
C ILE A 52 2.21 -12.19 -2.48
N ASN A 53 2.30 -12.36 -1.17
CA ASN A 53 2.99 -13.47 -0.53
C ASN A 53 2.01 -14.53 -0.03
N PRO A 54 2.40 -15.81 0.01
CA PRO A 54 1.64 -16.82 0.73
C PRO A 54 1.56 -16.45 2.21
N LEU A 55 0.38 -16.59 2.79
CA LEU A 55 0.23 -16.47 4.24
C LEU A 55 0.98 -17.61 4.91
N ARG A 56 1.85 -17.29 5.84
CA ARG A 56 2.66 -18.24 6.61
C ARG A 56 2.25 -18.21 8.09
N ASP A 57 2.58 -19.26 8.81
CA ASP A 57 2.36 -19.32 10.24
C ASP A 57 3.02 -18.13 10.95
N GLY A 58 2.27 -17.49 11.85
CA GLY A 58 2.70 -16.30 12.58
C GLY A 58 2.52 -14.97 11.83
N TYR A 59 2.12 -14.99 10.56
CA TYR A 59 1.81 -13.77 9.81
C TYR A 59 0.30 -13.47 9.84
N VAL A 60 -0.03 -12.20 9.68
CA VAL A 60 -1.41 -11.75 9.54
C VAL A 60 -1.74 -11.60 8.06
N GLY A 61 -2.93 -12.06 7.66
CA GLY A 61 -3.44 -11.87 6.31
C GLY A 61 -3.83 -10.42 6.02
N GLY A 62 -3.84 -10.06 4.74
CA GLY A 62 -4.12 -8.71 4.26
C GLY A 62 -2.84 -7.90 3.99
N LEU A 63 -2.94 -6.59 4.04
CA LEU A 63 -1.79 -5.69 3.86
C LEU A 63 -0.79 -5.87 5.00
N ASP A 64 0.50 -5.85 4.65
CA ASP A 64 1.59 -6.10 5.59
C ASP A 64 2.47 -4.86 5.80
N HIS A 65 3.04 -4.32 4.73
CA HIS A 65 3.89 -3.13 4.77
C HIS A 65 3.94 -2.44 3.42
N PHE A 66 4.59 -1.28 3.40
CA PHE A 66 5.01 -0.61 2.19
C PHE A 66 6.52 -0.39 2.19
N GLY A 67 7.08 0.01 1.08
CA GLY A 67 8.50 0.29 0.99
C GLY A 67 8.79 1.54 0.20
N MET A 68 9.97 2.08 0.47
CA MET A 68 10.49 3.28 -0.17
C MET A 68 11.88 3.03 -0.73
N LYS A 69 12.19 3.69 -1.83
CA LYS A 69 13.56 3.87 -2.30
C LYS A 69 13.98 5.33 -2.13
N VAL A 70 15.16 5.53 -1.59
CA VAL A 70 15.74 6.85 -1.27
C VAL A 70 17.00 7.13 -2.07
N GLU A 71 17.39 8.39 -2.18
CA GLU A 71 18.66 8.76 -2.83
C GLU A 71 19.86 8.38 -1.99
N SER A 72 19.75 8.45 -0.67
CA SER A 72 20.81 8.08 0.28
C SER A 72 20.21 7.43 1.52
N ILE A 73 20.57 6.17 1.76
CA ILE A 73 20.22 5.48 3.01
C ILE A 73 20.93 6.12 4.20
N ASP A 74 22.19 6.47 4.08
CA ASP A 74 22.95 7.06 5.18
C ASP A 74 22.32 8.36 5.65
N ALA A 75 21.85 9.21 4.73
CA ALA A 75 21.13 10.44 5.10
C ALA A 75 19.80 10.14 5.80
N ALA A 76 19.05 9.13 5.36
CA ALA A 76 17.81 8.73 6.02
C ALA A 76 18.07 8.19 7.44
N LEU A 77 19.10 7.34 7.60
CA LEU A 77 19.49 6.79 8.90
C LEU A 77 19.94 7.87 9.89
N GLU A 78 20.70 8.86 9.42
CA GLU A 78 21.15 9.97 10.26
C GLU A 78 19.98 10.85 10.72
N ARG A 79 19.03 11.14 9.83
CA ARG A 79 17.79 11.86 10.19
C ARG A 79 16.95 11.08 11.20
N MET A 80 16.79 9.78 11.01
CA MET A 80 16.08 8.91 11.97
C MET A 80 16.74 8.97 13.35
N LYS A 81 18.04 8.76 13.40
CA LYS A 81 18.80 8.74 14.67
C LYS A 81 18.71 10.06 15.41
N THR A 82 18.80 11.19 14.70
CA THR A 82 18.85 12.50 15.33
C THR A 82 17.50 13.05 15.74
N LYS A 83 16.46 12.79 14.94
CA LYS A 83 15.14 13.40 15.13
C LYS A 83 14.08 12.45 15.70
N PHE A 84 14.18 11.16 15.39
CA PHE A 84 13.18 10.15 15.76
C PHE A 84 13.82 8.91 16.40
N PRO A 85 14.41 9.05 17.59
CA PRO A 85 15.13 7.95 18.26
C PRO A 85 14.25 6.76 18.66
N LYS A 86 12.92 6.92 18.64
CA LYS A 86 11.97 5.82 18.83
C LYS A 86 11.79 4.95 17.58
N ALA A 87 12.05 5.51 16.40
CA ALA A 87 11.98 4.75 15.16
C ALA A 87 13.10 3.72 15.12
N ASN A 88 12.81 2.54 14.62
CA ASN A 88 13.75 1.42 14.58
C ASN A 88 14.04 1.03 13.14
N ILE A 89 15.26 0.58 12.86
CA ILE A 89 15.65 0.11 11.54
C ILE A 89 16.69 -0.98 11.63
N VAL A 90 16.50 -2.06 10.87
CA VAL A 90 17.36 -3.24 10.86
C VAL A 90 17.82 -3.53 9.43
N LYS A 91 19.11 -3.76 9.27
CA LYS A 91 19.66 -4.18 7.99
C LYS A 91 19.21 -5.60 7.66
N ARG A 92 18.68 -5.79 6.46
CA ARG A 92 18.22 -7.09 5.97
C ARG A 92 19.41 -7.93 5.47
N PRO A 93 19.30 -9.27 5.54
CA PRO A 93 20.27 -10.14 4.85
C PRO A 93 20.28 -9.84 3.35
N SER A 94 21.47 -9.78 2.75
CA SER A 94 21.67 -9.49 1.31
C SER A 94 20.99 -10.51 0.37
N SER A 95 20.64 -11.68 0.89
CA SER A 95 19.87 -12.70 0.14
C SER A 95 18.39 -12.38 -0.01
N ARG A 96 17.86 -11.39 0.74
CA ARG A 96 16.46 -10.99 0.61
C ARG A 96 16.31 -9.90 -0.46
N PRO A 97 15.38 -10.07 -1.40
CA PRO A 97 15.09 -9.06 -2.42
C PRO A 97 14.31 -7.87 -1.84
N PHE A 98 14.11 -6.88 -2.67
CA PHE A 98 13.24 -5.70 -2.55
C PHE A 98 13.74 -4.58 -1.66
N ALA A 99 14.48 -4.86 -0.58
CA ALA A 99 14.95 -3.81 0.32
C ALA A 99 16.27 -4.18 1.03
N GLN A 100 17.04 -3.16 1.38
CA GLN A 100 18.28 -3.29 2.15
C GLN A 100 18.03 -3.25 3.65
N TYR A 101 16.96 -2.56 4.07
CA TYR A 101 16.56 -2.40 5.46
C TYR A 101 15.05 -2.61 5.63
N SER A 102 14.65 -3.04 6.81
CA SER A 102 13.27 -2.94 7.29
C SER A 102 13.24 -2.06 8.52
N GLY A 103 12.33 -1.10 8.56
CA GLY A 103 12.19 -0.14 9.64
C GLY A 103 10.80 -0.13 10.24
N GLN A 104 10.69 0.54 11.36
CA GLN A 104 9.44 0.88 12.02
C GLN A 104 9.41 2.38 12.26
N ASP A 105 8.28 3.00 11.96
CA ASP A 105 8.03 4.39 12.33
C ASP A 105 7.82 4.54 13.86
N PRO A 106 7.63 5.75 14.40
CA PRO A 106 7.47 5.96 15.84
C PRO A 106 6.35 5.14 16.49
N ASP A 107 5.33 4.75 15.73
CA ASP A 107 4.20 3.93 16.20
C ASP A 107 4.29 2.46 15.76
N SER A 108 5.48 2.02 15.31
CA SER A 108 5.77 0.64 14.89
C SER A 108 5.11 0.17 13.60
N ASN A 109 4.64 1.08 12.72
CA ASN A 109 4.26 0.68 11.37
C ASN A 109 5.51 0.28 10.58
N ILE A 110 5.43 -0.85 9.90
CA ILE A 110 6.57 -1.43 9.19
C ILE A 110 6.71 -0.79 7.81
N PHE A 111 7.94 -0.42 7.47
CA PHE A 111 8.32 -0.04 6.11
C PHE A 111 9.64 -0.68 5.71
N ASP A 112 9.81 -0.92 4.43
CA ASP A 112 11.05 -1.37 3.82
C ASP A 112 11.79 -0.18 3.18
N LEU A 113 13.14 -0.25 3.14
CA LEU A 113 13.98 0.83 2.62
C LEU A 113 15.08 0.29 1.72
N ALA A 114 15.22 0.90 0.54
CA ALA A 114 16.31 0.64 -0.40
C ALA A 114 16.85 1.95 -0.98
N GLU A 115 18.11 1.96 -1.40
CA GLU A 115 18.65 3.05 -2.20
C GLU A 115 18.16 2.97 -3.65
N LYS A 116 17.94 4.11 -4.31
CA LYS A 116 17.49 4.16 -5.72
C LYS A 116 18.43 3.42 -6.67
N THR A 117 19.73 3.43 -6.37
CA THR A 117 20.77 2.74 -7.14
C THR A 117 20.89 1.25 -6.84
N SER A 118 20.14 0.74 -5.88
CA SER A 118 20.19 -0.68 -5.50
C SER A 118 19.62 -1.58 -6.59
N LYS A 119 20.37 -2.62 -6.94
CA LYS A 119 19.92 -3.70 -7.84
C LYS A 119 18.66 -4.44 -7.32
N LEU A 120 18.35 -4.32 -6.03
CA LEU A 120 17.12 -4.87 -5.45
C LEU A 120 15.86 -4.17 -5.99
N ASN A 121 15.98 -2.96 -6.54
CA ASN A 121 14.88 -2.23 -7.16
C ASN A 121 14.59 -2.68 -8.60
N GLU A 122 15.53 -3.35 -9.27
CA GLU A 122 15.40 -3.77 -10.66
C GLU A 122 14.22 -4.72 -10.90
N ILE A 123 13.72 -5.36 -9.84
CA ILE A 123 12.54 -6.23 -9.90
C ILE A 123 11.32 -5.47 -10.44
N TYR A 124 11.25 -4.17 -10.16
CA TYR A 124 10.14 -3.31 -10.58
C TYR A 124 10.47 -2.44 -11.81
N ALA A 125 11.74 -2.31 -12.15
CA ALA A 125 12.23 -1.36 -13.17
C ALA A 125 11.83 -1.74 -14.61
N GLU A 126 11.70 -3.01 -14.92
CA GLU A 126 11.34 -3.47 -16.29
C GLU A 126 9.95 -3.04 -16.74
N GLN A 127 9.09 -2.68 -15.80
CA GLN A 127 7.74 -2.25 -16.10
C GLN A 127 7.67 -0.77 -16.52
N VAL A 128 8.78 -0.02 -16.38
CA VAL A 128 8.81 1.43 -16.63
C VAL A 128 9.26 1.77 -18.06
N GLU A 129 10.10 0.95 -18.68
CA GLU A 129 10.82 1.35 -19.90
C GLU A 129 10.14 1.06 -21.23
N GLY A 130 8.95 0.54 -21.27
CA GLY A 130 8.39 0.14 -22.58
C GLY A 130 6.90 0.24 -22.74
N SER A 131 6.14 0.53 -21.70
CA SER A 131 4.69 0.61 -21.80
C SER A 131 4.19 2.04 -21.72
N ALA A 132 3.19 2.35 -22.55
CA ALA A 132 2.34 3.50 -22.34
C ALA A 132 1.97 3.61 -20.86
N LYS A 133 1.94 4.82 -20.29
CA LYS A 133 1.53 5.05 -18.90
C LYS A 133 0.29 4.21 -18.61
N PRO A 134 0.29 3.34 -17.60
CA PRO A 134 -0.85 2.50 -17.33
C PRO A 134 -2.07 3.38 -17.07
N HIS A 135 -3.21 3.00 -17.61
CA HIS A 135 -4.47 3.71 -17.38
C HIS A 135 -4.95 3.60 -15.93
N ARG A 136 -4.47 2.56 -15.23
CA ARG A 136 -4.77 2.27 -13.84
C ARG A 136 -3.48 2.03 -13.09
N TYR A 137 -3.34 2.65 -11.94
CA TYR A 137 -2.11 2.54 -11.16
C TYR A 137 -2.35 2.76 -9.66
N LEU A 138 -1.47 2.20 -8.88
CA LEU A 138 -1.43 2.39 -7.43
C LEU A 138 -1.09 3.85 -7.10
N ASN A 139 -1.96 4.50 -6.34
CA ASN A 139 -1.79 5.91 -5.97
C ASN A 139 -1.87 6.17 -4.47
N LYS A 140 -2.15 5.15 -3.65
CA LYS A 140 -2.28 5.33 -2.21
C LYS A 140 -1.91 4.07 -1.43
N PHE A 141 -1.29 4.29 -0.27
CA PHE A 141 -1.18 3.33 0.83
C PHE A 141 -1.62 4.02 2.12
N ALA A 142 -2.48 3.39 2.90
CA ALA A 142 -2.99 3.96 4.14
C ALA A 142 -2.61 3.10 5.34
N ILE A 143 -2.21 3.77 6.42
CA ILE A 143 -1.94 3.19 7.73
C ILE A 143 -2.82 3.85 8.80
N ARG A 144 -3.11 3.10 9.86
CA ARG A 144 -3.74 3.62 11.07
C ARG A 144 -2.76 3.57 12.22
N THR A 145 -2.75 4.63 13.00
CA THR A 145 -1.75 4.84 14.04
C THR A 145 -2.31 5.66 15.19
N PRO A 146 -1.89 5.43 16.47
CA PRO A 146 -2.30 6.23 17.61
C PRO A 146 -1.86 7.70 17.51
N ASN A 147 -0.69 7.97 16.92
CA ASN A 147 -0.12 9.32 16.83
C ASN A 147 0.11 9.74 15.36
N PRO A 148 -0.97 10.05 14.60
CA PRO A 148 -0.85 10.34 13.16
C PRO A 148 0.05 11.53 12.85
N GLU A 149 0.12 12.52 13.73
CA GLU A 149 0.95 13.71 13.54
C GLU A 149 2.45 13.39 13.67
N GLU A 150 2.86 12.66 14.73
CA GLU A 150 4.26 12.23 14.93
C GLU A 150 4.74 11.35 13.76
N CYS A 151 3.90 10.43 13.29
CA CYS A 151 4.21 9.63 12.10
C CYS A 151 4.28 10.49 10.83
N ALA A 152 3.41 11.46 10.66
CA ALA A 152 3.45 12.36 9.50
C ALA A 152 4.72 13.22 9.50
N GLU A 153 5.14 13.73 10.66
CA GLU A 153 6.41 14.43 10.81
C GLU A 153 7.59 13.53 10.47
N PHE A 154 7.57 12.28 10.95
CA PHE A 154 8.60 11.30 10.64
C PHE A 154 8.78 11.11 9.13
N TYR A 155 7.70 10.84 8.39
CA TYR A 155 7.79 10.62 6.94
C TYR A 155 8.13 11.90 6.17
N ALA A 156 7.67 13.05 6.62
CA ALA A 156 8.01 14.33 6.00
C ALA A 156 9.48 14.70 6.22
N GLU A 157 10.01 14.55 7.43
CA GLU A 157 11.36 15.01 7.76
C GLU A 157 12.46 14.01 7.41
N VAL A 158 12.20 12.71 7.55
CA VAL A 158 13.19 11.68 7.21
C VAL A 158 13.23 11.44 5.70
N PHE A 159 12.08 11.35 5.05
CA PHE A 159 11.94 10.93 3.66
C PHE A 159 11.57 12.06 2.69
N GLU A 160 11.37 13.27 3.20
CA GLU A 160 10.99 14.44 2.39
C GLU A 160 9.67 14.24 1.60
N LEU A 161 8.76 13.41 2.13
CA LEU A 161 7.42 13.30 1.56
C LEU A 161 6.67 14.62 1.77
N GLN A 162 6.04 15.11 0.73
CA GLN A 162 5.34 16.39 0.76
C GLN A 162 3.96 16.25 1.40
N ARG A 163 3.62 17.14 2.34
CA ARG A 163 2.27 17.20 2.90
C ARG A 163 1.27 17.63 1.82
N VAL A 164 0.19 16.88 1.70
CA VAL A 164 -0.93 17.22 0.83
C VAL A 164 -1.94 18.06 1.62
N ASN A 165 -2.46 19.12 1.00
CA ASN A 165 -3.53 19.90 1.60
C ASN A 165 -4.75 19.01 1.84
N LYS A 166 -5.31 19.09 3.03
CA LYS A 166 -6.52 18.35 3.42
C LYS A 166 -7.63 19.33 3.81
N LYS A 167 -8.87 18.84 3.77
CA LYS A 167 -10.00 19.56 4.38
C LYS A 167 -9.80 19.62 5.89
N ASP A 168 -10.26 20.69 6.52
CA ASP A 168 -10.05 20.93 7.97
C ASP A 168 -10.61 19.80 8.84
N ASP A 169 -11.68 19.16 8.41
CA ASP A 169 -12.36 18.04 9.10
C ASP A 169 -11.86 16.65 8.68
N ALA A 170 -10.93 16.56 7.73
CA ALA A 170 -10.43 15.27 7.27
C ALA A 170 -9.56 14.60 8.35
N PRO A 171 -9.81 13.32 8.67
CA PRO A 171 -9.01 12.62 9.67
C PRO A 171 -7.59 12.35 9.16
N GLY A 172 -6.63 12.51 10.09
CA GLY A 172 -5.24 12.14 9.81
C GLY A 172 -4.48 13.11 8.90
N TRP A 173 -3.40 12.59 8.32
CA TRP A 173 -2.46 13.31 7.47
C TRP A 173 -2.25 12.57 6.15
N HIS A 174 -1.96 13.33 5.10
CA HIS A 174 -1.64 12.77 3.79
C HIS A 174 -0.31 13.33 3.30
N LEU A 175 0.60 12.44 2.92
CA LEU A 175 1.90 12.82 2.37
C LEU A 175 2.09 12.14 1.02
N THR A 176 2.84 12.75 0.12
CA THR A 176 3.03 12.22 -1.22
C THR A 176 4.48 12.31 -1.67
N ASP A 177 4.87 11.35 -2.51
CA ASP A 177 6.09 11.39 -3.29
C ASP A 177 5.86 12.04 -4.68
N GLY A 178 4.70 12.68 -4.90
CA GLY A 178 4.29 13.24 -6.17
C GLY A 178 3.43 12.32 -7.03
N ARG A 179 3.36 11.02 -6.70
CA ARG A 179 2.49 10.04 -7.39
C ARG A 179 1.70 9.16 -6.43
N VAL A 180 2.32 8.68 -5.39
CA VAL A 180 1.69 7.85 -4.37
C VAL A 180 1.47 8.67 -3.11
N THR A 181 0.28 8.55 -2.53
CA THR A 181 -0.05 9.18 -1.26
C THR A 181 0.05 8.16 -0.13
N LEU A 182 0.84 8.47 0.89
CA LEU A 182 0.79 7.81 2.19
C LEU A 182 -0.26 8.52 3.05
N SER A 183 -1.35 7.83 3.35
CA SER A 183 -2.41 8.31 4.24
C SER A 183 -2.19 7.78 5.64
N ILE A 184 -2.05 8.66 6.62
CA ILE A 184 -1.76 8.34 8.02
C ILE A 184 -2.99 8.71 8.83
N LEU A 185 -3.77 7.69 9.21
CA LEU A 185 -5.10 7.83 9.77
C LEU A 185 -5.09 7.53 11.26
N PRO A 186 -5.96 8.17 12.06
CA PRO A 186 -6.04 7.89 13.47
C PRO A 186 -6.57 6.49 13.75
N TRP A 187 -6.03 5.87 14.79
CA TRP A 187 -6.51 4.65 15.41
C TRP A 187 -6.69 4.86 16.90
N SER A 188 -7.82 4.40 17.44
CA SER A 188 -8.04 4.36 18.88
C SER A 188 -8.95 3.18 19.25
N ILE A 189 -8.71 2.56 20.39
CA ILE A 189 -9.50 1.44 20.88
C ILE A 189 -10.99 1.74 20.92
N PRO A 190 -11.46 2.88 21.49
CA PRO A 190 -12.89 3.17 21.59
C PRO A 190 -13.63 3.24 20.24
N ILE A 191 -12.91 3.61 19.17
CA ILE A 191 -13.51 3.71 17.83
C ILE A 191 -13.54 2.36 17.14
N PHE A 192 -12.53 1.51 17.36
CA PHE A 192 -12.30 0.31 16.56
C PHE A 192 -12.59 -1.01 17.27
N GLU A 193 -12.95 -1.00 18.55
CA GLU A 193 -13.19 -2.20 19.34
C GLU A 193 -14.18 -3.17 18.68
N ASN A 194 -15.27 -2.63 18.11
CA ASN A 194 -16.32 -3.43 17.48
C ASN A 194 -16.23 -3.50 15.95
N MET A 195 -15.15 -3.00 15.35
CA MET A 195 -14.99 -2.91 13.90
C MET A 195 -13.96 -3.89 13.32
N SER A 196 -13.54 -4.87 14.07
CA SER A 196 -12.51 -5.85 13.69
C SER A 196 -11.12 -5.26 13.39
N ILE A 197 -10.90 -3.97 13.59
CA ILE A 197 -9.58 -3.31 13.50
C ILE A 197 -8.94 -3.31 14.89
N LYS A 198 -8.44 -4.47 15.27
CA LYS A 198 -7.98 -4.73 16.64
C LYS A 198 -6.62 -4.09 16.99
N ARG A 199 -5.91 -3.55 16.02
CA ARG A 199 -4.57 -2.99 16.21
C ARG A 199 -4.27 -1.90 15.16
N PRO A 200 -3.32 -0.98 15.43
CA PRO A 200 -2.71 -0.13 14.42
C PRO A 200 -2.05 -0.94 13.31
N GLY A 201 -1.86 -0.34 12.15
CA GLY A 201 -1.19 -0.95 11.01
C GLY A 201 -1.79 -0.56 9.66
N PRO A 202 -1.46 -1.30 8.60
CA PRO A 202 -2.02 -1.08 7.27
C PRO A 202 -3.54 -1.15 7.25
N ASP A 203 -4.18 -0.26 6.50
CA ASP A 203 -5.64 -0.14 6.43
C ASP A 203 -6.20 -0.43 5.04
N HIS A 204 -5.79 0.33 4.04
CA HIS A 204 -6.26 0.17 2.67
C HIS A 204 -5.22 0.65 1.65
N ILE A 205 -5.46 0.30 0.40
CA ILE A 205 -4.71 0.83 -0.74
C ILE A 205 -5.62 1.67 -1.64
N GLY A 206 -5.03 2.43 -2.57
CA GLY A 206 -5.79 3.18 -3.55
C GLY A 206 -5.29 2.97 -4.96
N PHE A 207 -6.21 3.13 -5.89
CA PHE A 207 -5.93 3.11 -7.33
C PHE A 207 -6.52 4.34 -8.01
N LYS A 208 -5.76 4.90 -8.93
CA LYS A 208 -6.30 5.81 -9.93
C LYS A 208 -6.68 5.02 -11.17
N VAL A 209 -7.84 5.35 -11.75
CA VAL A 209 -8.39 4.73 -12.96
C VAL A 209 -8.71 5.79 -14.01
N GLU A 210 -8.98 5.37 -15.22
CA GLU A 210 -9.31 6.25 -16.34
C GLU A 210 -10.64 6.99 -16.21
N SER A 211 -11.65 6.32 -15.69
CA SER A 211 -12.92 6.87 -15.22
C SER A 211 -13.67 5.82 -14.40
N ILE A 212 -14.47 6.26 -13.44
CA ILE A 212 -15.27 5.35 -12.59
C ILE A 212 -16.24 4.52 -13.41
N ASP A 213 -16.89 5.09 -14.42
CA ASP A 213 -17.87 4.37 -15.22
C ASP A 213 -17.22 3.32 -16.14
N ALA A 214 -16.09 3.63 -16.76
CA ALA A 214 -15.34 2.66 -17.55
C ALA A 214 -14.81 1.52 -16.66
N PHE A 215 -14.33 1.86 -15.47
CA PHE A 215 -13.86 0.88 -14.50
C PHE A 215 -14.99 -0.04 -14.00
N LYS A 216 -16.18 0.48 -13.68
CA LYS A 216 -17.36 -0.34 -13.31
C LYS A 216 -17.75 -1.31 -14.41
N LYS A 217 -17.79 -0.85 -15.67
CA LYS A 217 -18.09 -1.73 -16.83
C LYS A 217 -17.05 -2.84 -16.97
N HIS A 218 -15.78 -2.51 -16.82
CA HIS A 218 -14.69 -3.48 -16.87
C HIS A 218 -14.79 -4.52 -15.75
N MET A 219 -15.02 -4.10 -14.50
CA MET A 219 -15.21 -5.03 -13.39
C MET A 219 -16.42 -5.97 -13.61
N ALA A 220 -17.52 -5.43 -14.12
CA ALA A 220 -18.70 -6.25 -14.42
C ALA A 220 -18.40 -7.31 -15.49
N ALA A 221 -17.63 -6.96 -16.53
CA ALA A 221 -17.19 -7.92 -17.54
C ALA A 221 -16.26 -9.01 -16.97
N ILE A 222 -15.31 -8.64 -16.11
CA ILE A 222 -14.45 -9.60 -15.42
C ILE A 222 -15.28 -10.55 -14.55
N ALA A 223 -16.17 -10.01 -13.70
CA ALA A 223 -17.03 -10.81 -12.82
C ALA A 223 -17.97 -11.74 -13.60
N GLY A 224 -18.46 -11.30 -14.76
CA GLY A 224 -19.28 -12.12 -15.65
C GLY A 224 -18.51 -13.28 -16.31
N SER A 225 -17.23 -13.07 -16.61
CA SER A 225 -16.37 -14.13 -17.18
C SER A 225 -15.75 -15.05 -16.13
N ASN A 226 -15.45 -14.52 -14.95
CA ASN A 226 -14.87 -15.25 -13.82
C ASN A 226 -15.37 -14.70 -12.48
N PRO A 227 -16.41 -15.29 -11.88
CA PRO A 227 -16.98 -14.83 -10.62
C PRO A 227 -16.00 -14.79 -9.44
N TYR A 228 -14.94 -15.60 -9.47
CA TYR A 228 -13.90 -15.60 -8.42
C TYR A 228 -13.03 -14.34 -8.43
N LEU A 229 -13.05 -13.59 -9.52
CA LEU A 229 -12.36 -12.31 -9.66
C LEU A 229 -13.31 -11.11 -9.45
N ALA A 230 -14.54 -11.34 -9.01
CA ALA A 230 -15.43 -10.27 -8.62
C ALA A 230 -14.91 -9.58 -7.35
N PRO A 231 -14.97 -8.24 -7.26
CA PRO A 231 -14.70 -7.55 -6.02
C PRO A 231 -15.74 -7.95 -4.96
N MET A 232 -15.31 -8.00 -3.70
CA MET A 232 -16.22 -8.25 -2.60
C MET A 232 -17.06 -7.00 -2.30
N PRO A 233 -18.36 -7.15 -2.00
CA PRO A 233 -19.18 -6.03 -1.56
C PRO A 233 -18.70 -5.51 -0.21
N LEU A 234 -18.73 -4.20 -0.02
CA LEU A 234 -18.52 -3.59 1.29
C LEU A 234 -19.85 -3.55 2.04
N GLY A 235 -19.79 -3.82 3.35
CA GLY A 235 -20.98 -3.85 4.19
C GLY A 235 -21.57 -5.26 4.35
N GLY A 236 -22.78 -5.34 4.92
CA GLY A 236 -23.50 -6.59 5.12
C GLY A 236 -23.37 -7.19 6.52
N SER A 237 -22.65 -6.55 7.42
CA SER A 237 -22.69 -6.77 8.87
C SER A 237 -22.56 -5.43 9.59
N SER A 238 -22.96 -5.38 10.87
CA SER A 238 -22.84 -4.16 11.69
C SER A 238 -21.40 -3.61 11.73
N GLU A 239 -20.43 -4.50 11.87
CA GLU A 239 -19.00 -4.14 11.90
C GLU A 239 -18.53 -3.64 10.53
N SER A 240 -18.93 -4.31 9.47
CA SER A 240 -18.56 -3.93 8.11
C SER A 240 -19.19 -2.61 7.68
N ASP A 241 -20.44 -2.36 8.08
CA ASP A 241 -21.15 -1.10 7.81
C ASP A 241 -20.51 0.06 8.59
N ALA A 242 -20.22 -0.13 9.88
CA ALA A 242 -19.52 0.87 10.69
C ALA A 242 -18.11 1.18 10.14
N ARG A 243 -17.38 0.15 9.68
CA ARG A 243 -16.07 0.34 9.03
C ARG A 243 -16.22 1.10 7.71
N ARG A 244 -17.22 0.81 6.91
CA ARG A 244 -17.48 1.53 5.65
C ARG A 244 -17.74 3.02 5.90
N ASP A 245 -18.55 3.36 6.90
CA ASP A 245 -18.84 4.76 7.24
C ASP A 245 -17.58 5.50 7.72
N LEU A 246 -16.74 4.82 8.49
CA LEU A 246 -15.45 5.38 8.91
C LEU A 246 -14.48 5.52 7.72
N PHE A 247 -14.46 4.55 6.80
CA PHE A 247 -13.64 4.58 5.61
C PHE A 247 -14.06 5.71 4.67
N ALA A 248 -15.35 5.96 4.50
CA ALA A 248 -15.87 7.05 3.68
C ALA A 248 -15.40 8.43 4.13
N ARG A 249 -15.11 8.62 5.41
CA ARG A 249 -14.55 9.88 5.95
C ARG A 249 -13.07 10.06 5.61
N ALA A 250 -12.33 8.97 5.45
CA ALA A 250 -10.90 8.96 5.15
C ALA A 250 -10.59 8.71 3.68
N ALA A 251 -11.57 8.23 2.91
CA ALA A 251 -11.44 7.98 1.49
C ALA A 251 -11.36 9.30 0.73
N THR A 252 -10.46 9.37 -0.22
CA THR A 252 -10.32 10.48 -1.15
C THR A 252 -10.87 10.16 -2.54
N GLY A 253 -11.13 8.87 -2.79
CA GLY A 253 -11.71 8.37 -4.03
C GLY A 253 -13.23 8.43 -4.07
N LYS A 254 -13.76 8.30 -5.27
CA LYS A 254 -15.21 8.35 -5.55
C LYS A 254 -15.89 6.98 -5.41
N MET A 255 -15.12 5.90 -5.31
CA MET A 255 -15.64 4.54 -5.24
C MET A 255 -14.75 3.69 -4.33
N GLN A 256 -15.37 2.80 -3.53
CA GLN A 256 -14.66 1.86 -2.68
C GLN A 256 -15.11 0.44 -2.98
N ILE A 257 -14.17 -0.48 -2.99
CA ILE A 257 -14.39 -1.92 -3.14
C ILE A 257 -13.49 -2.68 -2.17
N ALA A 258 -13.68 -4.00 -2.07
CA ALA A 258 -12.67 -4.87 -1.49
C ALA A 258 -12.24 -5.92 -2.52
N ASP A 259 -10.98 -6.34 -2.44
CA ASP A 259 -10.50 -7.49 -3.19
C ASP A 259 -11.06 -8.81 -2.63
N PRO A 260 -10.87 -9.96 -3.31
CA PRO A 260 -11.34 -11.25 -2.80
C PRO A 260 -10.74 -11.69 -1.46
N GLY A 261 -9.68 -11.06 -0.99
CA GLY A 261 -9.06 -11.26 0.32
C GLY A 261 -9.52 -10.24 1.38
N ALA A 262 -10.55 -9.42 1.07
CA ALA A 262 -11.10 -8.37 1.94
C ALA A 262 -10.16 -7.19 2.22
N VAL A 263 -9.13 -6.97 1.40
CA VAL A 263 -8.37 -5.72 1.42
C VAL A 263 -9.19 -4.61 0.78
N TRP A 264 -9.34 -3.51 1.50
CA TRP A 264 -10.12 -2.37 1.03
C TRP A 264 -9.32 -1.53 0.03
N ILE A 265 -10.02 -1.08 -1.01
CA ILE A 265 -9.44 -0.34 -2.13
C ILE A 265 -10.24 0.93 -2.36
N ASP A 266 -9.57 2.07 -2.31
CA ASP A 266 -10.11 3.41 -2.61
C ASP A 266 -9.80 3.77 -4.05
N ILE A 267 -10.80 4.14 -4.85
CA ILE A 267 -10.66 4.34 -6.29
C ILE A 267 -11.02 5.76 -6.66
N THR A 268 -10.11 6.40 -7.38
CA THR A 268 -10.28 7.76 -7.91
C THR A 268 -10.05 7.78 -9.43
N ASP A 269 -10.65 8.75 -10.09
CA ASP A 269 -10.39 9.10 -11.49
C ASP A 269 -9.83 10.54 -11.64
N GLU A 270 -9.49 11.17 -10.52
CA GLU A 270 -8.90 12.53 -10.42
C GLU A 270 -7.41 12.52 -10.12
#